data_224c32589563d0c19286992c2e13aa4c
#
_entry.id   224c32589563d0c19286992c2e13aa4c
#
_cell.length_a   1.000
_cell.length_b   1.000
_cell.length_c   1.000
_cell.angle_alpha   90.00
_cell.angle_beta   90.00
_cell.angle_gamma   90.00
#
_symmetry.space_group_name_H-M   'P 1'
#
loop_
_entity.id
_entity.type
_entity.pdbx_description
1 polymer ?
#
loop_
_entity_poly.entity_id
_entity_poly.type
_entity_poly.pdbx_seq_one_letter_code
_entity_poly.pdbx_strand_id
1 'polypeptide(L)' 'LESDNMNIPIWEKAMLTKQEAALYSHIGINKLEKMLKVPNCPFVLYVGKKKLIKRREFEEYLSEQIEI' A
#
# COMPACT_ATOMS: atom_id res chain seq x y z
N LEU A 1 18.39 -10.19 2.10
CA LEU A 1 16.94 -10.15 1.92
C LEU A 1 16.47 -8.73 1.65
N GLU A 2 16.91 -7.82 2.49
CA GLU A 2 16.51 -6.43 2.32
C GLU A 2 17.11 -5.83 1.07
N SER A 3 18.32 -6.27 0.72
CA SER A 3 18.92 -5.78 -0.51
C SER A 3 18.12 -6.24 -1.74
N ASP A 4 17.51 -7.43 -1.65
CA ASP A 4 16.66 -7.90 -2.74
C ASP A 4 15.46 -6.97 -2.90
N ASN A 5 14.86 -6.56 -1.77
CA ASN A 5 13.72 -5.66 -1.82
C ASN A 5 14.09 -4.32 -2.42
N MET A 6 15.30 -3.86 -2.16
CA MET A 6 15.75 -2.57 -2.69
C MET A 6 15.96 -2.60 -4.19
N ASN A 7 16.19 -3.79 -4.75
CA ASN A 7 16.43 -3.93 -6.19
C ASN A 7 15.16 -4.17 -6.98
N ILE A 8 14.03 -4.35 -6.31
CA ILE A 8 12.76 -4.62 -6.99
C ILE A 8 11.98 -3.32 -7.09
N PRO A 9 11.62 -2.91 -8.32
CA PRO A 9 10.78 -1.72 -8.46
C PRO A 9 9.46 -1.86 -7.73
N ILE A 10 8.93 -0.75 -7.24
CA ILE A 10 7.71 -0.76 -6.45
C ILE A 10 6.56 -1.39 -7.23
N TRP A 11 6.46 -1.12 -8.52
CA TRP A 11 5.35 -1.62 -9.32
C TRP A 11 5.41 -3.13 -9.56
N GLU A 12 6.53 -3.76 -9.21
CA GLU A 12 6.66 -5.21 -9.31
C GLU A 12 6.49 -5.92 -7.98
N LYS A 13 6.39 -5.17 -6.89
CA LYS A 13 6.22 -5.77 -5.57
C LYS A 13 4.78 -6.16 -5.36
N ALA A 14 4.56 -7.35 -4.78
CA ALA A 14 3.22 -7.76 -4.43
C ALA A 14 2.70 -7.00 -3.21
N MET A 15 3.60 -6.66 -2.28
CA MET A 15 3.26 -5.97 -1.04
C MET A 15 4.08 -4.70 -0.94
N LEU A 16 3.47 -3.67 -0.39
CA LEU A 16 4.11 -2.36 -0.21
C LEU A 16 4.05 -1.98 1.26
N THR A 17 5.08 -1.27 1.71
CA THR A 17 4.99 -0.57 2.99
C THR A 17 4.14 0.69 2.80
N LYS A 18 3.76 1.33 3.92
CA LYS A 18 3.03 2.58 3.84
C LYS A 18 3.80 3.64 3.06
N GLN A 19 5.10 3.71 3.32
CA GLN A 19 5.95 4.68 2.65
C GLN A 19 6.01 4.42 1.15
N GLU A 20 6.15 3.16 0.77
CA GLU A 20 6.19 2.81 -0.64
C GLU A 20 4.86 3.12 -1.32
N ALA A 21 3.76 2.80 -0.66
CA ALA A 21 2.45 3.07 -1.23
C ALA A 21 2.20 4.57 -1.38
N ALA A 22 2.64 5.36 -0.40
CA ALA A 22 2.50 6.81 -0.47
C ALA A 22 3.28 7.36 -1.65
N LEU A 23 4.50 6.87 -1.83
CA LEU A 23 5.34 7.32 -2.92
C LEU A 23 4.77 6.91 -4.28
N TYR A 24 4.29 5.68 -4.36
CA TYR A 24 3.76 5.11 -5.59
C TYR A 24 2.47 5.80 -6.03
N SER A 25 1.60 6.14 -5.07
CA SER A 25 0.28 6.65 -5.36
C SER A 25 0.16 8.17 -5.25
N HIS A 26 1.18 8.82 -4.70
CA HIS A 26 1.16 10.26 -4.40
C HIS A 26 0.12 10.62 -3.36
N ILE A 27 -0.35 9.66 -2.57
CA ILE A 27 -1.25 9.91 -1.46
C ILE A 27 -0.40 10.11 -0.21
N GLY A 28 -0.73 11.12 0.59
CA GLY A 28 0.03 11.40 1.80
C GLY A 28 -0.06 10.23 2.80
N ILE A 29 1.01 10.08 3.58
CA ILE A 29 1.11 9.02 4.58
C ILE A 29 -0.07 9.08 5.56
N ASN A 30 -0.41 10.27 6.03
CA ASN A 30 -1.51 10.41 7.00
C ASN A 30 -2.84 9.94 6.41
N LYS A 31 -3.05 10.25 5.14
CA LYS A 31 -4.27 9.82 4.45
C LYS A 31 -4.29 8.31 4.33
N LEU A 32 -3.16 7.72 3.95
CA LEU A 32 -3.05 6.27 3.85
C LEU A 32 -3.32 5.59 5.18
N GLU A 33 -2.77 6.13 6.27
CA GLU A 33 -3.01 5.54 7.57
C GLU A 33 -4.48 5.53 7.92
N LYS A 34 -5.19 6.59 7.58
CA LYS A 34 -6.63 6.63 7.81
C LYS A 34 -7.35 5.57 6.98
N MET A 35 -6.92 5.41 5.73
CA MET A 35 -7.53 4.40 4.86
C MET A 35 -7.29 2.99 5.38
N LEU A 36 -6.13 2.73 5.95
CA LEU A 36 -5.81 1.42 6.47
C LEU A 36 -6.58 1.09 7.74
N LYS A 37 -7.07 2.10 8.46
CA LYS A 37 -7.83 1.89 9.70
C LYS A 37 -9.30 1.62 9.44
N VAL A 38 -9.75 1.79 8.22
CA VAL A 38 -11.16 1.56 7.87
C VAL A 38 -11.43 0.06 8.02
N PRO A 39 -12.54 -0.33 8.70
CA PRO A 39 -12.90 -1.74 8.77
C PRO A 39 -13.12 -2.31 7.38
N ASN A 40 -12.66 -3.55 7.20
CA ASN A 40 -12.78 -4.24 5.91
C ASN A 40 -12.03 -3.57 4.79
N CYS A 41 -10.90 -2.92 5.12
CA CYS A 41 -10.04 -2.33 4.10
C CYS A 41 -9.58 -3.45 3.15
N PRO A 42 -9.83 -3.32 1.83
CA PRO A 42 -9.59 -4.43 0.91
C PRO A 42 -8.11 -4.65 0.58
N PHE A 43 -7.26 -3.67 0.87
CA PHE A 43 -5.87 -3.77 0.43
C PHE A 43 -4.88 -3.84 1.59
N VAL A 44 -5.33 -4.04 2.81
CA VAL A 44 -4.42 -4.14 3.95
C VAL A 44 -4.17 -5.62 4.27
N LEU A 45 -2.91 -5.93 4.60
CA LEU A 45 -2.52 -7.26 5.06
C LEU A 45 -1.74 -7.10 6.35
N TYR A 46 -2.18 -7.82 7.38
CA TYR A 46 -1.50 -7.79 8.66
C TYR A 46 -0.49 -8.93 8.70
N VAL A 47 0.77 -8.59 8.93
CA VAL A 47 1.85 -9.57 9.07
C VAL A 47 2.47 -9.34 10.43
N GLY A 48 2.04 -10.12 11.42
CA GLY A 48 2.44 -9.87 12.79
C GLY A 48 1.95 -8.50 13.23
N LYS A 49 2.86 -7.64 13.64
CA LYS A 49 2.52 -6.30 14.05
C LYS A 49 2.60 -5.28 12.93
N LYS A 50 2.95 -5.72 11.74
CA LYS A 50 3.12 -4.83 10.60
C LYS A 50 1.87 -4.82 9.75
N LYS A 51 1.60 -3.68 9.13
CA LYS A 51 0.56 -3.55 8.12
C LYS A 51 1.24 -3.34 6.78
N LEU A 52 0.90 -4.18 5.84
CA LEU A 52 1.39 -4.06 4.48
C LEU A 52 0.21 -3.78 3.56
N ILE A 53 0.51 -3.22 2.40
CA ILE A 53 -0.52 -2.86 1.43
C ILE A 53 -0.38 -3.81 0.24
N LYS A 54 -1.49 -4.48 -0.08
CA LYS A 54 -1.54 -5.36 -1.24
C LYS A 54 -1.59 -4.47 -2.48
N ARG A 55 -0.52 -4.48 -3.27
CA ARG A 55 -0.41 -3.53 -4.37
C ARG A 55 -1.56 -3.67 -5.37
N ARG A 56 -1.89 -4.87 -5.77
CA ARG A 56 -2.92 -5.08 -6.79
C ARG A 56 -4.28 -4.59 -6.32
N GLU A 57 -4.67 -4.96 -5.11
CA GLU A 57 -5.95 -4.53 -4.55
C GLU A 57 -5.98 -3.02 -4.31
N PHE A 58 -4.83 -2.46 -3.93
CA PHE A 58 -4.70 -1.03 -3.75
C PHE A 58 -4.91 -0.30 -5.07
N GLU A 59 -4.31 -0.80 -6.13
CA GLU A 59 -4.48 -0.21 -7.46
C GLU A 59 -5.92 -0.29 -7.93
N GLU A 60 -6.57 -1.42 -7.67
CA GLU A 60 -7.97 -1.58 -8.05
C GLU A 60 -8.85 -0.59 -7.28
N TYR A 61 -8.58 -0.45 -5.98
CA TYR A 61 -9.32 0.50 -5.17
C TYR A 61 -9.17 1.91 -5.74
N LEU A 62 -7.94 2.30 -6.04
CA LEU A 62 -7.69 3.65 -6.55
C LEU A 62 -8.33 3.87 -7.91
N SER A 63 -8.40 2.84 -8.74
CA SER A 63 -8.99 2.98 -10.07
C SER A 63 -10.47 3.28 -10.01
N GLU A 64 -11.13 2.96 -8.90
CA GLU A 64 -12.55 3.20 -8.72
C GLU A 64 -12.83 4.55 -8.08
N GLN A 65 -11.79 5.27 -7.65
CA GLN A 65 -11.95 6.55 -6.98
C GLN A 65 -11.72 7.67 -7.97
N ILE A 66 -12.56 8.68 -7.90
CA ILE A 66 -12.33 9.91 -8.64
C ILE A 66 -11.54 10.87 -7.77
N GLU A 67 -11.77 10.78 -6.49
CA GLU A 67 -11.19 11.71 -5.55
C GLU A 67 -10.94 11.00 -4.22
N ILE A 68 -9.83 11.27 -3.62
CA ILE A 68 -9.47 10.78 -2.31
C ILE A 68 -9.10 11.97 -1.39
#